data_b51b8d39a18c4d1f379ada684625d19e
#
_entry.id   b51b8d39a18c4d1f379ada684625d19e
#
_cell.length_a   1.000
_cell.length_b   1.000
_cell.length_c   1.000
_cell.angle_alpha   90.00
_cell.angle_beta   90.00
_cell.angle_gamma   90.00
#
_symmetry.space_group_name_H-M   'P 1'
#
loop_
_entity.id
_entity.type
_entity.pdbx_description
1 polymer ?
#
loop_
_entity_poly.entity_id
_entity_poly.type
_entity_poly.pdbx_seq_one_letter_code
_entity_poly.pdbx_strand_id
1 'polypeptide(L)'
;MIQGIEHTAIATPDPAALAQWYVDALGFTVNYRGSTAVFVKAPNGSMIEFIPAEGARGPNTMKSPGLRHLAILVDDFEAQYARLRQLGVNFIDEPKESKGNKVVFFTDPEGNILHLLQRAVPLP
;
A
#
# COMPACT_ATOMS: atom_id res chain seq x y z
N MET A 1 -1.82 -11.47 -25.74
CA MET A 1 -0.53 -11.17 -25.05
C MET A 1 -0.85 -10.71 -23.63
N ILE A 2 -0.08 -11.18 -22.65
CA ILE A 2 -0.16 -10.67 -21.28
C ILE A 2 0.42 -9.25 -21.29
N GLN A 3 -0.29 -8.29 -20.67
CA GLN A 3 0.11 -6.88 -20.68
C GLN A 3 0.72 -6.43 -19.35
N GLY A 4 0.49 -7.17 -18.27
CA GLY A 4 1.03 -6.85 -16.96
C GLY A 4 0.03 -7.07 -15.83
N ILE A 5 0.31 -6.48 -14.68
CA ILE A 5 -0.57 -6.54 -13.51
C ILE A 5 -1.51 -5.33 -13.56
N GLU A 6 -2.83 -5.58 -13.54
CA GLU A 6 -3.82 -4.52 -13.48
C GLU A 6 -4.07 -4.08 -12.04
N HIS A 7 -4.27 -5.03 -11.14
CA HIS A 7 -4.55 -4.74 -9.73
C HIS A 7 -4.02 -5.82 -8.81
N THR A 8 -3.93 -5.48 -7.52
CA THR A 8 -3.64 -6.40 -6.42
C THR A 8 -4.85 -6.40 -5.49
N ALA A 9 -5.28 -7.58 -5.02
CA ALA A 9 -6.43 -7.69 -4.13
C ALA A 9 -5.98 -7.83 -2.67
N ILE A 10 -6.71 -7.13 -1.79
CA ILE A 10 -6.58 -7.24 -0.33
C ILE A 10 -7.94 -7.67 0.21
N ALA A 11 -7.99 -8.78 0.92
CA ALA A 11 -9.19 -9.23 1.61
C ALA A 11 -9.28 -8.54 2.98
N THR A 12 -10.45 -8.04 3.31
CA THR A 12 -10.67 -7.23 4.52
C THR A 12 -12.08 -7.44 5.07
N PRO A 13 -12.26 -7.40 6.41
CA PRO A 13 -13.61 -7.44 6.97
C PRO A 13 -14.49 -6.25 6.56
N ASP A 14 -13.88 -5.12 6.16
CA ASP A 14 -14.62 -3.92 5.75
C ASP A 14 -13.95 -3.26 4.55
N PRO A 15 -14.29 -3.69 3.32
CA PRO A 15 -13.69 -3.14 2.10
C PRO A 15 -13.83 -1.61 1.98
N ALA A 16 -15.00 -1.07 2.33
CA ALA A 16 -15.22 0.38 2.22
C ALA A 16 -14.35 1.18 3.18
N ALA A 17 -14.22 0.72 4.43
CA ALA A 17 -13.41 1.41 5.44
C ALA A 17 -11.92 1.34 5.10
N LEU A 18 -11.42 0.18 4.67
CA LEU A 18 -10.01 0.05 4.32
C LEU A 18 -9.67 0.86 3.07
N ALA A 19 -10.54 0.82 2.04
CA ALA A 19 -10.37 1.65 0.85
C ALA A 19 -10.31 3.14 1.22
N GLN A 20 -11.16 3.59 2.14
CA GLN A 20 -11.16 4.99 2.58
C GLN A 20 -9.83 5.38 3.24
N TRP A 21 -9.24 4.48 4.02
CA TRP A 21 -7.92 4.75 4.60
C TRP A 21 -6.86 4.96 3.51
N TYR A 22 -6.88 4.15 2.45
CA TYR A 22 -5.94 4.32 1.33
C TYR A 22 -6.15 5.64 0.60
N VAL A 23 -7.40 6.10 0.50
CA VAL A 23 -7.70 7.44 -0.03
C VAL A 23 -7.14 8.53 0.88
N ASP A 24 -7.44 8.46 2.18
CA ASP A 24 -7.08 9.51 3.14
C ASP A 24 -5.58 9.56 3.42
N ALA A 25 -4.97 8.40 3.62
CA ALA A 25 -3.56 8.30 3.99
C ALA A 25 -2.61 8.33 2.78
N LEU A 26 -2.94 7.63 1.70
CA LEU A 26 -2.02 7.46 0.58
C LEU A 26 -2.41 8.28 -0.66
N GLY A 27 -3.55 8.97 -0.63
CA GLY A 27 -3.97 9.83 -1.75
C GLY A 27 -4.49 9.08 -2.96
N PHE A 28 -4.90 7.83 -2.81
CA PHE A 28 -5.57 7.09 -3.89
C PHE A 28 -6.98 7.63 -4.09
N THR A 29 -7.57 7.33 -5.23
CA THR A 29 -8.94 7.72 -5.55
C THR A 29 -9.79 6.47 -5.75
N VAL A 30 -10.98 6.41 -5.15
CA VAL A 30 -11.94 5.35 -5.47
C VAL A 30 -12.35 5.50 -6.92
N ASN A 31 -12.08 4.48 -7.74
CA ASN A 31 -12.41 4.50 -9.17
C ASN A 31 -13.52 3.53 -9.56
N TYR A 32 -13.87 2.57 -8.68
CA TYR A 32 -14.96 1.63 -8.94
C TYR A 32 -15.50 1.06 -7.64
N ARG A 33 -16.83 0.93 -7.57
CA ARG A 33 -17.52 0.23 -6.48
C ARG A 33 -18.41 -0.86 -7.07
N GLY A 34 -18.11 -2.11 -6.74
CA GLY A 34 -18.97 -3.24 -7.04
C GLY A 34 -20.02 -3.46 -5.94
N SER A 35 -20.69 -4.61 -5.96
CA SER A 35 -21.66 -4.96 -4.91
C SER A 35 -20.99 -5.13 -3.53
N THR A 36 -19.76 -5.66 -3.49
CA THR A 36 -19.00 -5.88 -2.26
C THR A 36 -17.57 -5.37 -2.34
N ALA A 37 -16.98 -5.31 -3.53
CA ALA A 37 -15.60 -4.88 -3.73
C ALA A 37 -15.51 -3.37 -3.97
N VAL A 38 -14.38 -2.78 -3.56
CA VAL A 38 -14.04 -1.38 -3.82
C VAL A 38 -12.66 -1.34 -4.44
N PHE A 39 -12.51 -0.59 -5.53
CA PHE A 39 -11.21 -0.34 -6.17
C PHE A 39 -10.74 1.07 -5.89
N VAL A 40 -9.45 1.20 -5.65
CA VAL A 40 -8.77 2.50 -5.59
C VAL A 40 -7.65 2.55 -6.62
N LYS A 41 -7.36 3.74 -7.12
CA LYS A 41 -6.40 3.96 -8.20
C LYS A 41 -5.43 5.08 -7.84
N ALA A 42 -4.16 4.83 -8.11
CA ALA A 42 -3.10 5.82 -7.95
C ALA A 42 -2.93 6.65 -9.22
N PRO A 43 -2.24 7.82 -9.16
CA PRO A 43 -2.00 8.65 -10.34
C PRO A 43 -1.32 7.94 -11.51
N ASN A 44 -0.46 6.96 -11.22
CA ASN A 44 0.22 6.19 -12.27
C ASN A 44 -0.64 5.09 -12.90
N GLY A 45 -1.90 4.94 -12.46
CA GLY A 45 -2.83 3.94 -12.98
C GLY A 45 -2.84 2.61 -12.23
N SER A 46 -1.94 2.38 -11.28
CA SER A 46 -1.96 1.15 -10.47
C SER A 46 -3.19 1.12 -9.57
N MET A 47 -3.76 -0.08 -9.38
CA MET A 47 -5.01 -0.26 -8.63
C MET A 47 -4.86 -1.29 -7.52
N ILE A 48 -5.67 -1.11 -6.47
CA ILE A 48 -5.88 -2.10 -5.42
C ILE A 48 -7.38 -2.37 -5.35
N GLU A 49 -7.73 -3.66 -5.29
CA GLU A 49 -9.09 -4.11 -5.05
C GLU A 49 -9.23 -4.56 -3.60
N PHE A 50 -10.24 -4.05 -2.90
CA PHE A 50 -10.57 -4.51 -1.54
C PHE A 50 -11.78 -5.42 -1.64
N ILE A 51 -11.61 -6.69 -1.23
CA ILE A 51 -12.65 -7.72 -1.28
C ILE A 51 -13.02 -8.17 0.13
N PRO A 52 -14.24 -8.69 0.35
CA PRO A 52 -14.62 -9.22 1.67
C PRO A 52 -13.71 -10.40 2.08
N ALA A 53 -13.23 -10.35 3.33
CA ALA A 53 -12.43 -11.44 3.89
C ALA A 53 -13.31 -12.58 4.37
N GLU A 54 -12.73 -13.79 4.35
CA GLU A 54 -13.29 -14.99 4.96
C GLU A 54 -12.30 -15.52 5.99
N GLY A 55 -12.77 -15.85 7.19
CA GLY A 55 -11.93 -16.41 8.24
C GLY A 55 -11.02 -15.37 8.90
N ALA A 56 -10.10 -15.86 9.72
CA ALA A 56 -9.14 -15.04 10.45
C ALA A 56 -7.85 -14.87 9.65
N ARG A 57 -7.16 -13.73 9.90
CA ARG A 57 -5.84 -13.50 9.34
C ARG A 57 -4.83 -14.50 9.92
N GLY A 58 -4.09 -15.15 9.03
CA GLY A 58 -2.93 -15.96 9.43
C GLY A 58 -1.72 -15.08 9.77
N PRO A 59 -0.58 -15.72 10.14
CA PRO A 59 0.65 -14.99 10.39
C PRO A 59 1.05 -14.10 9.20
N ASN A 60 1.44 -12.86 9.49
CA ASN A 60 1.84 -11.90 8.47
C ASN A 60 3.15 -11.25 8.88
N THR A 61 4.27 -11.81 8.41
CA THR A 61 5.62 -11.34 8.71
C THR A 61 6.26 -10.76 7.45
N MET A 62 7.36 -10.03 7.63
CA MET A 62 8.08 -9.40 6.53
C MET A 62 8.59 -10.40 5.48
N LYS A 63 8.83 -11.66 5.87
CA LYS A 63 9.50 -12.63 5.01
C LYS A 63 8.83 -14.00 4.95
N SER A 64 7.58 -14.13 5.41
CA SER A 64 6.83 -15.37 5.20
C SER A 64 6.62 -15.61 3.70
N PRO A 65 6.65 -16.85 3.22
CA PRO A 65 6.41 -17.13 1.81
C PRO A 65 5.09 -16.54 1.30
N GLY A 66 5.08 -16.07 0.06
CA GLY A 66 3.91 -15.46 -0.59
C GLY A 66 4.06 -13.96 -0.79
N LEU A 67 2.97 -13.29 -1.12
CA LEU A 67 2.95 -11.83 -1.25
C LEU A 67 3.25 -11.19 0.09
N ARG A 68 4.20 -10.24 0.10
CA ARG A 68 4.69 -9.65 1.35
C ARG A 68 4.30 -8.21 1.55
N HIS A 69 4.54 -7.35 0.55
CA HIS A 69 4.28 -5.93 0.71
C HIS A 69 3.90 -5.28 -0.61
N LEU A 70 3.30 -4.10 -0.49
CA LEU A 70 3.10 -3.18 -1.59
C LEU A 70 4.11 -2.04 -1.47
N ALA A 71 4.86 -1.79 -2.54
CA ALA A 71 5.77 -0.66 -2.61
C ALA A 71 5.01 0.55 -3.17
N ILE A 72 4.96 1.62 -2.38
CA ILE A 72 4.27 2.86 -2.73
C ILE A 72 5.33 3.87 -3.19
N LEU A 73 5.34 4.16 -4.48
CA LEU A 73 6.31 5.07 -5.07
C LEU A 73 5.94 6.52 -4.74
N VAL A 74 6.92 7.28 -4.26
CA VAL A 74 6.76 8.71 -3.95
C VAL A 74 7.89 9.51 -4.59
N ASP A 75 7.64 10.78 -4.84
CA ASP A 75 8.62 11.74 -5.38
C ASP A 75 9.21 12.67 -4.32
N ASP A 76 8.60 12.74 -3.14
CA ASP A 76 9.09 13.50 -1.99
C ASP A 76 8.97 12.64 -0.73
N PHE A 77 9.98 11.82 -0.49
CA PHE A 77 9.96 10.85 0.61
C PHE A 77 9.81 11.53 1.98
N GLU A 78 10.58 12.58 2.24
CA GLU A 78 10.57 13.24 3.55
C GLU A 78 9.21 13.85 3.86
N ALA A 79 8.59 14.52 2.90
CA ALA A 79 7.27 15.12 3.08
C ALA A 79 6.20 14.05 3.33
N GLN A 80 6.22 12.96 2.58
CA GLN A 80 5.25 11.88 2.75
C GLN A 80 5.47 11.13 4.06
N TYR A 81 6.70 10.87 4.44
CA TYR A 81 7.01 10.25 5.72
C TYR A 81 6.51 11.11 6.90
N ALA A 82 6.79 12.42 6.88
CA ALA A 82 6.34 13.34 7.91
C ALA A 82 4.80 13.38 7.99
N ARG A 83 4.12 13.42 6.85
CA ARG A 83 2.66 13.44 6.79
C ARG A 83 2.04 12.17 7.37
N LEU A 84 2.57 11.00 7.01
CA LEU A 84 2.08 9.72 7.52
C LEU A 84 2.34 9.59 9.03
N ARG A 85 3.45 10.10 9.53
CA ARG A 85 3.70 10.15 10.98
C ARG A 85 2.68 11.00 11.71
N GLN A 86 2.32 12.16 11.17
CA GLN A 86 1.29 13.01 11.76
C GLN A 86 -0.09 12.35 11.77
N LEU A 87 -0.38 11.52 10.78
CA LEU A 87 -1.62 10.74 10.72
C LEU A 87 -1.63 9.55 11.69
N GLY A 88 -0.53 9.28 12.38
CA GLY A 88 -0.43 8.17 13.31
C GLY A 88 -0.27 6.80 12.64
N VAL A 89 0.24 6.75 11.41
CA VAL A 89 0.52 5.51 10.71
C VAL A 89 1.54 4.67 11.48
N ASN A 90 1.31 3.37 11.55
CA ASN A 90 2.18 2.44 12.26
C ASN A 90 3.39 2.07 11.40
N PHE A 91 4.56 2.64 11.73
CA PHE A 91 5.82 2.29 11.08
C PHE A 91 6.47 1.08 11.74
N ILE A 92 6.98 0.16 10.92
CA ILE A 92 7.63 -1.08 11.38
C ILE A 92 9.10 -0.82 11.71
N ASP A 93 9.75 0.06 10.96
CA ASP A 93 11.18 0.36 11.12
C ASP A 93 11.45 1.86 10.89
N GLU A 94 12.72 2.22 10.96
CA GLU A 94 13.19 3.57 10.64
C GLU A 94 13.49 3.68 9.15
N PRO A 95 13.41 4.89 8.56
CA PRO A 95 13.81 5.10 7.18
C PRO A 95 15.24 4.66 6.92
N LYS A 96 15.45 4.04 5.75
CA LYS A 96 16.77 3.60 5.29
C LYS A 96 17.05 4.22 3.93
N GLU A 97 18.31 4.56 3.72
CA GLU A 97 18.77 5.09 2.45
C GLU A 97 19.99 4.30 1.99
N SER A 98 20.01 3.91 0.72
CA SER A 98 21.15 3.25 0.10
C SER A 98 21.23 3.69 -1.35
N LYS A 99 22.38 4.27 -1.75
CA LYS A 99 22.63 4.73 -3.13
C LYS A 99 21.54 5.71 -3.63
N GLY A 100 21.03 6.55 -2.71
CA GLY A 100 19.97 7.51 -3.03
C GLY A 100 18.55 6.94 -3.07
N ASN A 101 18.38 5.64 -2.86
CA ASN A 101 17.05 5.03 -2.72
C ASN A 101 16.62 5.07 -1.26
N LYS A 102 15.39 5.51 -1.00
CA LYS A 102 14.84 5.69 0.34
C LYS A 102 13.64 4.80 0.54
N VAL A 103 13.61 4.09 1.66
CA VAL A 103 12.55 3.12 2.01
C VAL A 103 12.21 3.23 3.49
N VAL A 104 10.91 3.12 3.82
CA VAL A 104 10.45 2.91 5.18
C VAL A 104 9.20 2.01 5.16
N PHE A 105 9.19 0.97 5.99
CA PHE A 105 8.06 0.04 6.08
C PHE A 105 7.03 0.52 7.10
N PHE A 106 5.76 0.29 6.76
CA PHE A 106 4.63 0.59 7.63
C PHE A 106 3.49 -0.41 7.37
N THR A 107 2.45 -0.34 8.18
CA THR A 107 1.24 -1.14 7.98
C THR A 107 0.04 -0.26 7.77
N ASP A 108 -0.95 -0.79 7.04
CA ASP A 108 -2.29 -0.21 7.07
C ASP A 108 -2.99 -0.58 8.40
N PRO A 109 -4.21 -0.10 8.67
CA PRO A 109 -4.88 -0.38 9.95
C PRO A 109 -5.14 -1.84 10.24
N GLU A 110 -5.10 -2.71 9.22
CA GLU A 110 -5.34 -4.14 9.37
C GLU A 110 -4.06 -4.98 9.38
N GLY A 111 -2.90 -4.33 9.33
CA GLY A 111 -1.61 -5.00 9.39
C GLY A 111 -1.05 -5.44 8.05
N ASN A 112 -1.65 -5.05 6.93
CA ASN A 112 -1.02 -5.27 5.61
C ASN A 112 0.25 -4.46 5.52
N ILE A 113 1.32 -5.08 5.00
CA ILE A 113 2.65 -4.46 4.97
C ILE A 113 2.83 -3.67 3.70
N LEU A 114 3.25 -2.42 3.84
CA LEU A 114 3.59 -1.53 2.74
C LEU A 114 4.93 -0.86 3.03
N HIS A 115 5.52 -0.23 2.02
CA HIS A 115 6.60 0.72 2.25
C HIS A 115 6.52 1.91 1.30
N LEU A 116 6.98 3.06 1.76
CA LEU A 116 7.29 4.16 0.88
C LEU A 116 8.60 3.86 0.17
N LEU A 117 8.69 4.25 -1.08
CA LEU A 117 9.88 4.07 -1.91
C LEU A 117 10.11 5.30 -2.76
N GLN A 118 11.29 5.90 -2.65
CA GLN A 118 11.78 6.88 -3.60
C GLN A 118 13.09 6.37 -4.18
N ARG A 119 13.15 6.28 -5.52
CA ARG A 119 14.38 5.88 -6.18
C ARG A 119 15.15 7.09 -6.66
N ALA A 120 16.47 7.04 -6.54
CA ALA A 120 17.34 8.04 -7.16
C ALA A 120 17.20 7.99 -8.68
N VAL A 121 17.16 6.77 -9.24
CA VAL A 121 16.98 6.51 -10.68
C VAL A 121 16.00 5.33 -10.81
N PRO A 122 14.99 5.42 -11.70
CA PRO A 122 14.11 4.28 -11.92
C PRO A 122 14.89 3.03 -12.34
N LEU A 123 14.36 1.86 -11.97
CA LEU A 123 14.96 0.60 -12.44
C LEU A 123 14.81 0.48 -13.95
N PRO A 124 15.79 -0.18 -14.62
CA PRO A 124 15.75 -0.36 -16.08
C PRO A 124 14.56 -1.21 -16.53
#